data_5a1ddb5953c79300ad898f44d71eb668
#
_entry.id   5a1ddb5953c79300ad898f44d71eb668
#
_cell.length_a   1.000
_cell.length_b   1.000
_cell.length_c   1.000
_cell.angle_alpha   90.00
_cell.angle_beta   90.00
_cell.angle_gamma   90.00
#
_symmetry.space_group_name_H-M   'P 1'
#
loop_
_entity.id
_entity.type
_entity.pdbx_description
1 polymer ?
#
loop_
_entity_poly.entity_id
_entity_poly.type
_entity_poly.pdbx_seq_one_letter_code
_entity_poly.pdbx_strand_id
1 'polypeptide(L)'
;DTIHNMYKIIDLKTSTNGWNKYQKNDPMKTSQLIIYKEYYAKQYGVPVDNIDVEFMILKRRLFESSAFPQKRIQKIVPASGTVTRKRVRTSIENFIDNAFDDDGQYVVKDYETNPSKKACRWCEFKNDKELCEYGVK
;
A
#
# COMPACT_ATOMS: atom_id res chain seq x y z
N ASP A 1 8.62 1.49 22.94
CA ASP A 1 8.73 2.12 24.26
C ASP A 1 8.05 1.24 25.29
N THR A 2 8.85 0.52 26.07
CA THR A 2 8.35 -0.44 27.06
C THR A 2 7.69 0.23 28.29
N ILE A 3 8.04 1.46 28.59
CA ILE A 3 7.47 2.21 29.72
C ILE A 3 6.01 2.55 29.48
N HIS A 4 5.69 2.94 28.24
CA HIS A 4 4.33 3.35 27.86
C HIS A 4 3.57 2.26 27.11
N ASN A 5 4.13 1.06 26.97
CA ASN A 5 3.57 -0.03 26.17
C ASN A 5 3.19 0.41 24.74
N MET A 6 4.02 1.29 24.14
CA MET A 6 3.86 1.82 22.80
C MET A 6 4.85 1.15 21.85
N TYR A 7 4.37 0.81 20.67
CA TYR A 7 5.12 0.13 19.62
C TYR A 7 5.14 0.98 18.36
N LYS A 8 6.19 0.86 17.58
CA LYS A 8 6.31 1.54 16.30
C LYS A 8 6.80 0.59 15.23
N ILE A 9 6.01 0.40 14.19
CA ILE A 9 6.39 -0.38 13.00
C ILE A 9 6.94 0.60 11.95
N ILE A 10 8.19 0.40 11.56
CA ILE A 10 8.86 1.22 10.56
C ILE A 10 9.14 0.36 9.33
N ASP A 11 8.61 0.74 8.19
CA ASP A 11 8.92 0.13 6.90
C ASP A 11 9.93 1.00 6.14
N LEU A 12 11.10 0.43 5.87
CA LEU A 12 12.18 1.09 5.14
C LEU A 12 11.99 0.93 3.63
N LYS A 13 11.90 2.05 2.93
CA LYS A 13 11.80 2.07 1.47
C LYS A 13 12.92 2.92 0.89
N THR A 14 13.33 2.60 -0.34
CA THR A 14 14.23 3.46 -1.11
C THR A 14 13.48 4.16 -2.23
N SER A 15 13.90 5.37 -2.55
CA SER A 15 13.35 6.13 -3.67
C SER A 15 14.42 7.05 -4.24
N THR A 16 14.37 7.35 -5.53
CA THR A 16 15.35 8.26 -6.14
C THR A 16 15.29 9.64 -5.48
N ASN A 17 14.10 10.26 -5.43
CA ASN A 17 13.91 11.63 -4.93
C ASN A 17 12.99 11.74 -3.72
N GLY A 18 12.57 10.59 -3.13
CA GLY A 18 11.51 10.53 -2.14
C GLY A 18 10.13 10.32 -2.75
N TRP A 19 9.10 10.28 -1.90
CA TRP A 19 7.71 10.12 -2.32
C TRP A 19 7.02 11.47 -2.44
N ASN A 20 6.36 11.69 -3.57
CA ASN A 20 5.52 12.85 -3.81
C ASN A 20 4.12 12.68 -3.16
N LYS A 21 3.26 13.70 -3.28
CA LYS A 21 1.90 13.70 -2.69
C LYS A 21 1.06 12.49 -3.13
N TYR A 22 1.13 12.09 -4.38
CA TYR A 22 0.35 10.96 -4.90
C TYR A 22 0.84 9.63 -4.33
N GLN A 23 2.15 9.44 -4.27
CA GLN A 23 2.75 8.22 -3.71
C GLN A 23 2.50 8.08 -2.20
N LYS A 24 2.49 9.19 -1.46
CA LYS A 24 2.20 9.18 -0.02
C LYS A 24 0.77 8.77 0.29
N ASN A 25 -0.17 9.11 -0.59
CA ASN A 25 -1.59 8.85 -0.42
C ASN A 25 -2.08 7.63 -1.23
N ASP A 26 -1.17 6.89 -1.86
CA ASP A 26 -1.51 5.69 -2.63
C ASP A 26 -1.98 4.56 -1.69
N PRO A 27 -3.26 4.14 -1.77
CA PRO A 27 -3.79 3.08 -0.92
C PRO A 27 -3.02 1.76 -1.07
N MET A 28 -2.53 1.45 -2.27
CA MET A 28 -1.75 0.23 -2.51
C MET A 28 -0.46 0.19 -1.69
N LYS A 29 0.15 1.36 -1.43
CA LYS A 29 1.36 1.46 -0.62
C LYS A 29 1.03 1.52 0.86
N THR A 30 0.07 2.37 1.24
CA THR A 30 -0.25 2.62 2.65
C THR A 30 -0.91 1.42 3.32
N SER A 31 -1.70 0.61 2.58
CA SER A 31 -2.34 -0.60 3.12
C SER A 31 -1.35 -1.59 3.71
N GLN A 32 -0.14 -1.69 3.19
CA GLN A 32 0.89 -2.59 3.72
C GLN A 32 1.15 -2.36 5.22
N LEU A 33 1.35 -1.10 5.62
CA LEU A 33 1.58 -0.78 7.04
C LEU A 33 0.34 -0.97 7.91
N ILE A 34 -0.85 -0.80 7.35
CA ILE A 34 -2.11 -1.04 8.06
C ILE A 34 -2.27 -2.55 8.34
N ILE A 35 -1.95 -3.39 7.37
CA ILE A 35 -1.93 -4.84 7.52
C ILE A 35 -0.93 -5.23 8.62
N TYR A 36 0.29 -4.73 8.55
CA TYR A 36 1.31 -5.02 9.58
C TYR A 36 0.85 -4.62 10.98
N LYS A 37 0.24 -3.44 11.13
CA LYS A 37 -0.29 -2.96 12.41
C LYS A 37 -1.32 -3.94 12.98
N GLU A 38 -2.30 -4.36 12.18
CA GLU A 38 -3.38 -5.26 12.65
C GLU A 38 -2.86 -6.66 12.96
N TYR A 39 -2.02 -7.22 12.09
CA TYR A 39 -1.46 -8.55 12.32
C TYR A 39 -0.50 -8.58 13.50
N TYR A 40 0.32 -7.56 13.67
CA TYR A 40 1.20 -7.44 14.85
C TYR A 40 0.37 -7.36 16.13
N ALA A 41 -0.66 -6.52 16.16
CA ALA A 41 -1.57 -6.42 17.30
C ALA A 41 -2.16 -7.78 17.68
N LYS A 42 -2.67 -8.51 16.68
CA LYS A 42 -3.28 -9.84 16.86
C LYS A 42 -2.26 -10.88 17.33
N GLN A 43 -1.09 -10.91 16.71
CA GLN A 43 -0.05 -11.91 16.98
C GLN A 43 0.54 -11.79 18.40
N TYR A 44 0.73 -10.55 18.87
CA TYR A 44 1.40 -10.28 20.14
C TYR A 44 0.45 -9.86 21.26
N GLY A 45 -0.87 -9.85 21.01
CA GLY A 45 -1.88 -9.45 22.01
C GLY A 45 -1.76 -7.99 22.44
N VAL A 46 -1.22 -7.12 21.58
CA VAL A 46 -1.03 -5.70 21.87
C VAL A 46 -2.25 -4.91 21.40
N PRO A 47 -2.75 -3.94 22.19
CA PRO A 47 -3.80 -3.05 21.72
C PRO A 47 -3.37 -2.34 20.43
N VAL A 48 -4.20 -2.43 19.38
CA VAL A 48 -3.88 -1.88 18.07
C VAL A 48 -3.62 -0.37 18.11
N ASP A 49 -4.24 0.35 19.01
CA ASP A 49 -4.06 1.80 19.18
C ASP A 49 -2.73 2.17 19.83
N ASN A 50 -2.04 1.19 20.45
CA ASN A 50 -0.69 1.37 20.99
C ASN A 50 0.41 1.15 19.92
N ILE A 51 0.03 0.93 18.67
CA ILE A 51 0.97 0.68 17.57
C ILE A 51 0.94 1.85 16.59
N ASP A 52 2.05 2.54 16.47
CA ASP A 52 2.28 3.53 15.42
C ASP A 52 2.88 2.88 14.17
N VAL A 53 2.66 3.49 13.02
CA VAL A 53 3.23 3.03 11.74
C VAL A 53 3.88 4.19 11.00
N GLU A 54 5.04 3.94 10.40
CA GLU A 54 5.79 4.97 9.67
C GLU A 54 6.55 4.35 8.49
N PHE A 55 6.49 4.98 7.33
CA PHE A 55 7.47 4.74 6.28
C PHE A 55 8.69 5.63 6.46
N MET A 56 9.86 5.05 6.37
CA MET A 56 11.13 5.76 6.33
C MET A 56 11.72 5.60 4.92
N ILE A 57 11.63 6.68 4.13
CA ILE A 57 12.08 6.68 2.74
C ILE A 57 13.52 7.19 2.66
N LEU A 58 14.44 6.33 2.22
CA LEU A 58 15.81 6.69 1.95
C LEU A 58 15.92 7.23 0.52
N LYS A 59 16.26 8.50 0.36
CA LYS A 59 16.47 9.14 -0.94
C LYS A 59 17.85 8.79 -1.48
N ARG A 60 17.91 8.23 -2.67
CA ARG A 60 19.18 7.92 -3.35
C ARG A 60 19.84 9.18 -3.91
N ARG A 61 19.03 10.16 -4.34
CA ARG A 61 19.51 11.45 -4.87
C ARG A 61 18.99 12.60 -4.01
N LEU A 62 19.80 13.63 -3.90
CA LEU A 62 19.43 14.96 -3.46
C LEU A 62 19.63 15.89 -4.65
N PHE A 63 18.89 17.00 -4.70
CA PHE A 63 19.00 17.98 -5.79
C PHE A 63 20.20 18.88 -5.51
N GLU A 64 21.23 18.83 -6.35
CA GLU A 64 22.46 19.63 -6.19
C GLU A 64 22.20 21.12 -6.28
N SER A 65 21.20 21.53 -7.06
CA SER A 65 20.80 22.93 -7.27
C SER A 65 19.87 23.50 -6.20
N SER A 66 19.60 22.76 -5.12
CA SER A 66 18.69 23.27 -4.08
C SER A 66 19.37 24.33 -3.21
N ALA A 67 18.75 25.49 -3.12
CA ALA A 67 19.19 26.56 -2.22
C ALA A 67 19.01 26.22 -0.72
N PHE A 68 18.27 25.16 -0.41
CA PHE A 68 17.95 24.76 0.96
C PHE A 68 18.52 23.39 1.31
N PRO A 69 18.94 23.16 2.57
CA PRO A 69 19.37 21.87 3.05
C PRO A 69 18.30 20.79 2.83
N GLN A 70 18.68 19.66 2.24
CA GLN A 70 17.76 18.57 1.97
C GLN A 70 18.00 17.41 2.93
N LYS A 71 16.91 16.85 3.44
CA LYS A 71 16.96 15.64 4.25
C LYS A 71 17.01 14.39 3.36
N ARG A 72 17.98 13.52 3.57
CA ARG A 72 18.08 12.24 2.88
C ARG A 72 16.99 11.26 3.31
N ILE A 73 16.49 11.40 4.51
CA ILE A 73 15.41 10.58 5.06
C ILE A 73 14.11 11.37 5.03
N GLN A 74 13.07 10.76 4.45
CA GLN A 74 11.71 11.28 4.48
C GLN A 74 10.84 10.34 5.30
N LYS A 75 10.24 10.86 6.36
CA LYS A 75 9.30 10.13 7.21
C LYS A 75 7.87 10.40 6.75
N ILE A 76 7.05 9.36 6.69
CA ILE A 76 5.65 9.44 6.26
C ILE A 76 4.82 8.56 7.19
N VAL A 77 3.90 9.17 7.90
CA VAL A 77 2.93 8.50 8.76
C VAL A 77 1.60 8.42 8.00
N PRO A 78 1.20 7.24 7.51
CA PRO A 78 -0.09 7.08 6.86
C PRO A 78 -1.23 7.13 7.88
N ALA A 79 -2.43 7.52 7.43
CA ALA A 79 -3.62 7.39 8.25
C ALA A 79 -3.85 5.91 8.62
N SER A 80 -3.93 5.61 9.91
CA SER A 80 -4.04 4.24 10.44
C SER A 80 -5.16 4.07 11.47
N GLY A 81 -6.11 5.00 11.50
CA GLY A 81 -7.28 4.93 12.37
C GLY A 81 -8.30 3.87 11.95
N THR A 82 -9.35 3.71 12.76
CA THR A 82 -10.37 2.65 12.61
C THR A 82 -10.99 2.59 11.22
N VAL A 83 -11.31 3.74 10.61
CA VAL A 83 -11.92 3.79 9.27
C VAL A 83 -10.98 3.23 8.21
N THR A 84 -9.70 3.61 8.27
CA THR A 84 -8.69 3.12 7.32
C THR A 84 -8.46 1.62 7.50
N ARG A 85 -8.34 1.15 8.74
CA ARG A 85 -8.18 -0.27 9.05
C ARG A 85 -9.36 -1.09 8.53
N LYS A 86 -10.60 -0.66 8.79
CA LYS A 86 -11.80 -1.34 8.28
C LYS A 86 -11.78 -1.45 6.76
N ARG A 87 -11.49 -0.35 6.05
CA ARG A 87 -11.41 -0.36 4.59
C ARG A 87 -10.37 -1.34 4.06
N VAL A 88 -9.18 -1.38 4.66
CA VAL A 88 -8.10 -2.30 4.24
C VAL A 88 -8.50 -3.74 4.51
N ARG A 89 -9.08 -4.03 5.67
CA ARG A 89 -9.57 -5.37 6.03
C ARG A 89 -10.63 -5.84 5.03
N THR A 90 -11.68 -5.05 4.80
CA THR A 90 -12.72 -5.38 3.82
C THR A 90 -12.16 -5.63 2.41
N SER A 91 -11.13 -4.87 2.01
CA SER A 91 -10.47 -5.10 0.71
C SER A 91 -9.75 -6.45 0.63
N ILE A 92 -9.16 -6.91 1.74
CA ILE A 92 -8.51 -8.23 1.82
C ILE A 92 -9.57 -9.34 1.86
N GLU A 93 -10.60 -9.18 2.68
CA GLU A 93 -11.72 -10.12 2.77
C GLU A 93 -12.36 -10.32 1.39
N ASN A 94 -12.71 -9.24 0.70
CA ASN A 94 -13.25 -9.30 -0.66
C ASN A 94 -12.30 -9.99 -1.65
N PHE A 95 -10.98 -9.80 -1.51
CA PHE A 95 -10.01 -10.50 -2.36
C PHE A 95 -10.02 -12.00 -2.07
N ILE A 96 -10.00 -12.39 -0.81
CA ILE A 96 -10.02 -13.80 -0.38
C ILE A 96 -11.29 -14.47 -0.87
N ASP A 97 -12.47 -13.88 -0.58
CA ASP A 97 -13.78 -14.42 -0.96
C ASP A 97 -13.97 -14.55 -2.47
N ASN A 98 -13.26 -13.75 -3.26
CA ASN A 98 -13.33 -13.82 -4.71
C ASN A 98 -12.28 -14.74 -5.35
N ALA A 99 -11.13 -14.93 -4.71
CA ALA A 99 -10.01 -15.66 -5.27
C ALA A 99 -9.90 -17.10 -4.78
N PHE A 100 -10.52 -17.42 -3.64
CA PHE A 100 -10.41 -18.73 -3.01
C PHE A 100 -11.79 -19.26 -2.64
N ASP A 101 -11.93 -20.59 -2.65
CA ASP A 101 -13.10 -21.28 -2.10
C ASP A 101 -12.94 -21.57 -0.60
N ASP A 102 -13.96 -22.24 -0.01
CA ASP A 102 -13.98 -22.57 1.43
C ASP A 102 -12.83 -23.52 1.83
N ASP A 103 -12.30 -24.29 0.89
CA ASP A 103 -11.15 -25.18 1.09
C ASP A 103 -9.80 -24.48 0.87
N GLY A 104 -9.82 -23.19 0.56
CA GLY A 104 -8.64 -22.38 0.28
C GLY A 104 -7.99 -22.65 -1.08
N GLN A 105 -8.72 -23.27 -1.99
CA GLN A 105 -8.26 -23.52 -3.36
C GLN A 105 -8.61 -22.33 -4.26
N TYR A 106 -7.83 -22.14 -5.30
CA TYR A 106 -8.09 -21.10 -6.30
C TYR A 106 -9.42 -21.30 -7.01
N VAL A 107 -10.26 -20.28 -6.99
CA VAL A 107 -11.47 -20.26 -7.81
C VAL A 107 -11.10 -19.92 -9.24
N VAL A 108 -11.22 -20.91 -10.15
CA VAL A 108 -11.04 -20.69 -11.59
C VAL A 108 -12.34 -20.15 -12.15
N LYS A 109 -12.37 -18.86 -12.48
CA LYS A 109 -13.52 -18.19 -13.11
C LYS A 109 -13.05 -17.08 -14.03
N ASP A 110 -13.90 -16.69 -14.97
CA ASP A 110 -13.68 -15.50 -15.78
C ASP A 110 -13.91 -14.26 -14.90
N TYR A 111 -12.85 -13.52 -14.67
CA TYR A 111 -12.94 -12.25 -13.94
C TYR A 111 -13.30 -11.12 -14.88
N GLU A 112 -14.24 -10.29 -14.44
CA GLU A 112 -14.59 -9.09 -15.19
C GLU A 112 -13.38 -8.16 -15.34
N THR A 113 -13.20 -7.64 -16.54
CA THR A 113 -12.17 -6.64 -16.80
C THR A 113 -12.54 -5.32 -16.13
N ASN A 114 -11.56 -4.63 -15.59
CA ASN A 114 -11.73 -3.30 -14.99
C ASN A 114 -10.88 -2.26 -15.73
N PRO A 115 -11.30 -1.86 -16.95
CA PRO A 115 -10.53 -0.95 -17.77
C PRO A 115 -10.54 0.46 -17.17
N SER A 116 -9.38 1.09 -17.12
CA SER A 116 -9.23 2.48 -16.72
C SER A 116 -7.99 3.09 -17.34
N LYS A 117 -7.95 4.42 -17.48
CA LYS A 117 -6.74 5.13 -17.96
C LYS A 117 -5.49 4.77 -17.16
N LYS A 118 -5.63 4.50 -15.86
CA LYS A 118 -4.52 4.12 -15.00
C LYS A 118 -4.10 2.67 -15.26
N ALA A 119 -5.03 1.73 -15.31
CA ALA A 119 -4.77 0.31 -15.55
C ALA A 119 -4.21 0.06 -16.95
N CYS A 120 -4.80 0.71 -17.96
CA CYS A 120 -4.41 0.51 -19.36
C CYS A 120 -3.16 1.27 -19.78
N ARG A 121 -2.66 2.19 -18.97
CA ARG A 121 -1.53 3.06 -19.35
C ARG A 121 -0.30 2.30 -19.81
N TRP A 122 0.03 1.20 -19.12
CA TRP A 122 1.22 0.38 -19.35
C TRP A 122 0.88 -1.05 -19.75
N CYS A 123 -0.39 -1.31 -20.10
CA CYS A 123 -0.85 -2.62 -20.54
C CYS A 123 -0.35 -2.90 -21.96
N GLU A 124 0.26 -4.04 -22.19
CA GLU A 124 0.75 -4.46 -23.50
C GLU A 124 -0.40 -4.71 -24.48
N PHE A 125 -1.54 -5.18 -23.97
CA PHE A 125 -2.73 -5.51 -24.79
C PHE A 125 -3.66 -4.33 -25.09
N LYS A 126 -3.39 -3.13 -24.58
CA LYS A 126 -4.29 -1.96 -24.73
C LYS A 126 -4.59 -1.55 -26.17
N ASN A 127 -3.72 -1.90 -27.12
CA ASN A 127 -3.84 -1.56 -28.54
C ASN A 127 -4.26 -2.77 -29.39
N ASP A 128 -4.36 -3.94 -28.79
CA ASP A 128 -4.73 -5.18 -29.44
C ASP A 128 -6.22 -5.46 -29.22
N LYS A 129 -7.02 -5.27 -30.25
CA LYS A 129 -8.46 -5.45 -30.18
C LYS A 129 -8.91 -6.92 -30.11
N GLU A 130 -8.07 -7.85 -30.53
CA GLU A 130 -8.37 -9.28 -30.45
C GLU A 130 -8.21 -9.78 -29.01
N LEU A 131 -7.22 -9.23 -28.27
CA LEU A 131 -6.95 -9.62 -26.90
C LEU A 131 -7.62 -8.71 -25.85
N CYS A 132 -7.95 -7.47 -26.21
CA CYS A 132 -8.59 -6.52 -25.29
C CYS A 132 -9.52 -5.54 -26.01
N GLU A 133 -10.82 -5.82 -26.01
CA GLU A 133 -11.86 -4.92 -26.54
C GLU A 133 -12.03 -3.63 -25.74
N TYR A 134 -11.56 -3.59 -24.48
CA TYR A 134 -11.71 -2.49 -23.53
C TYR A 134 -10.54 -1.49 -23.53
N GLY A 135 -9.60 -1.59 -24.44
CA GLY A 135 -8.45 -0.70 -24.53
C GLY A 135 -8.87 0.77 -24.46
N VAL A 136 -8.57 1.47 -23.37
CA VAL A 136 -8.90 2.89 -23.17
C VAL A 136 -7.80 3.74 -23.79
N LYS A 137 -8.15 4.51 -24.83
CA LYS A 137 -7.27 5.49 -25.49
C LYS A 137 -6.99 6.71 -24.60
#